data_85e865ece35cd988aa1698bd6c897b26
#
_entry.id   85e865ece35cd988aa1698bd6c897b26
#
_cell.length_a   1.000
_cell.length_b   1.000
_cell.length_c   1.000
_cell.angle_alpha   90.00
_cell.angle_beta   90.00
_cell.angle_gamma   90.00
#
_symmetry.space_group_name_H-M   'P 1'
#
loop_
_entity.id
_entity.type
_entity.pdbx_description
1 polymer ?
#
loop_
_entity_poly.entity_id
_entity_poly.type
_entity_poly.pdbx_seq_one_letter_code
_entity_poly.pdbx_strand_id
1 'polypeptide(L)' 'MNLIIELKTVYGNDLIYPVCDKAIKLCQITNQKTFSQFAIQKLKEVGYTFTQKEVSL' A
#
# COMPACT_ATOMS: atom_id res chain seq x y z
N MET A 1 11.14 7.71 -3.08
CA MET A 1 10.25 8.09 -1.96
C MET A 1 9.69 6.83 -1.34
N ASN A 2 9.76 6.70 -0.04
CA ASN A 2 9.35 5.47 0.65
C ASN A 2 7.93 5.59 1.16
N LEU A 3 7.11 4.58 0.88
CA LEU A 3 5.73 4.50 1.34
C LEU A 3 5.61 3.36 2.35
N ILE A 4 4.85 3.61 3.40
CA ILE A 4 4.62 2.59 4.43
C ILE A 4 3.26 1.97 4.21
N ILE A 5 3.23 0.65 4.14
CA ILE A 5 2.01 -0.12 3.87
C ILE A 5 1.85 -1.20 4.95
N GLU A 6 0.67 -1.76 5.05
CA GLU A 6 0.36 -2.86 5.95
C GLU A 6 -0.33 -3.96 5.16
N LEU A 7 0.17 -5.18 5.29
CA LEU A 7 -0.46 -6.33 4.64
C LEU A 7 -1.44 -7.00 5.58
N LYS A 8 -2.64 -7.26 5.09
CA LYS A 8 -3.66 -7.99 5.82
C LYS A 8 -4.27 -9.05 4.94
N THR A 9 -4.52 -10.22 5.52
CA THR A 9 -5.21 -11.30 4.81
C THR A 9 -6.63 -11.39 5.36
N VAL A 10 -7.62 -11.18 4.49
CA VAL A 10 -9.03 -11.24 4.87
C VAL A 10 -9.71 -12.22 3.92
N TYR A 11 -10.30 -13.28 4.47
CA TYR A 11 -11.00 -14.30 3.69
C TYR A 11 -10.15 -14.88 2.56
N GLY A 12 -8.85 -15.08 2.82
CA GLY A 12 -7.94 -15.63 1.82
C GLY A 12 -7.45 -14.61 0.80
N ASN A 13 -7.86 -13.35 0.89
CA ASN A 13 -7.39 -12.28 0.00
C ASN A 13 -6.37 -11.43 0.71
N ASP A 14 -5.25 -11.18 0.03
CA ASP A 14 -4.23 -10.29 0.55
C ASP A 14 -4.57 -8.85 0.21
N LEU A 15 -4.70 -8.02 1.24
CA LEU A 15 -5.01 -6.61 1.08
C LEU A 15 -3.82 -5.78 1.54
N ILE A 16 -3.54 -4.71 0.80
CA ILE A 16 -2.42 -3.82 1.08
C ILE A 16 -2.99 -2.46 1.47
N TYR A 17 -2.91 -2.14 2.76
CA TYR A 17 -3.45 -0.88 3.28
C TYR A 17 -2.38 0.19 3.33
N PRO A 18 -2.73 1.44 2.98
CA PRO A 18 -1.81 2.55 3.15
C PRO A 18 -1.69 2.92 4.64
N VAL A 19 -0.48 3.24 5.09
CA VAL A 19 -0.25 3.62 6.48
C VAL A 19 0.18 5.08 6.58
N CYS A 20 1.11 5.53 5.74
CA CYS A 20 1.56 6.91 5.80
C CYS A 20 0.64 7.82 4.98
N ASP A 21 0.71 9.13 5.28
CA ASP A 21 -0.15 10.10 4.61
C ASP A 21 0.00 10.08 3.10
N LYS A 22 1.21 9.92 2.60
CA LYS A 22 1.44 9.88 1.15
C LYS A 22 0.78 8.68 0.52
N ALA A 23 0.87 7.52 1.18
CA ALA A 23 0.23 6.32 0.67
C ALA A 23 -1.29 6.47 0.70
N ILE A 24 -1.84 7.06 1.75
CA ILE A 24 -3.27 7.30 1.86
C ILE A 24 -3.74 8.23 0.75
N LYS A 25 -2.99 9.29 0.48
CA LYS A 25 -3.35 10.23 -0.58
C LYS A 25 -3.31 9.59 -1.95
N LEU A 26 -2.34 8.72 -2.20
CA LEU A 26 -2.28 8.00 -3.47
C LEU A 26 -3.51 7.10 -3.65
N CYS A 27 -3.95 6.44 -2.60
CA CYS A 27 -5.17 5.65 -2.66
C CYS A 27 -6.40 6.54 -2.94
N GLN A 28 -6.45 7.71 -2.35
CA GLN A 28 -7.56 8.64 -2.58
C GLN A 28 -7.61 9.12 -4.03
N ILE A 29 -6.45 9.40 -4.62
CA ILE A 29 -6.37 9.84 -6.01
C ILE A 29 -6.96 8.79 -6.95
N THR A 30 -6.71 7.51 -6.65
CA THR A 30 -7.19 6.41 -7.48
C THR A 30 -8.57 5.91 -7.05
N ASN A 31 -9.20 6.55 -6.07
CA ASN A 31 -10.50 6.14 -5.52
C ASN A 31 -10.49 4.71 -4.96
N GLN A 32 -9.38 4.32 -4.37
CA GLN A 32 -9.22 2.98 -3.79
C GLN A 32 -8.93 3.10 -2.31
N LYS A 33 -9.41 2.14 -1.54
CA LYS A 33 -9.12 2.08 -0.11
C LYS A 33 -7.85 1.32 0.18
N THR A 34 -7.44 0.45 -0.74
CA THR A 34 -6.25 -0.38 -0.60
C THR A 34 -5.48 -0.34 -1.91
N PHE A 35 -4.19 -0.68 -1.84
CA PHE A 35 -3.39 -0.82 -3.05
C PHE A 35 -3.62 -2.19 -3.67
N SER A 36 -3.73 -2.23 -4.99
CA SER A 36 -3.67 -3.48 -5.72
C SER A 36 -2.22 -3.81 -6.04
N GLN A 37 -1.95 -5.08 -6.37
CA GLN A 37 -0.60 -5.46 -6.78
C GLN A 37 -0.16 -4.69 -8.04
N PHE A 38 -1.10 -4.44 -8.93
CA PHE A 38 -0.82 -3.64 -10.12
C PHE A 38 -0.37 -2.24 -9.77
N ALA A 39 -1.06 -1.59 -8.81
CA ALA A 39 -0.70 -0.25 -8.38
C ALA A 39 0.69 -0.23 -7.72
N ILE A 40 0.98 -1.21 -6.88
CA ILE A 40 2.29 -1.33 -6.24
C ILE A 40 3.39 -1.47 -7.30
N GLN A 41 3.18 -2.31 -8.28
CA GLN A 41 4.17 -2.53 -9.34
C GLN A 41 4.41 -1.25 -10.13
N LYS A 42 3.35 -0.53 -10.47
CA LYS A 42 3.48 0.71 -11.25
C LYS A 42 4.19 1.80 -10.44
N LEU A 43 3.91 1.89 -9.16
CA LEU A 43 4.60 2.87 -8.31
C LEU A 43 6.08 2.55 -8.17
N LYS A 44 6.44 1.27 -8.10
CA LYS A 44 7.85 0.88 -8.07
C LYS A 44 8.57 1.28 -9.35
N GLU A 45 7.90 1.16 -10.49
CA GLU A 45 8.48 1.55 -11.77
C GLU A 45 8.77 3.05 -11.83
N VAL A 46 7.98 3.84 -11.13
CA VAL A 46 8.16 5.29 -11.08
C VAL A 46 9.27 5.70 -10.10
N GLY A 47 9.67 4.80 -9.22
CA GLY A 47 10.76 5.07 -8.28
C GLY A 47 10.35 5.05 -6.81
N TYR A 48 9.11 4.66 -6.51
CA TYR A 48 8.68 4.53 -5.13
C TYR A 48 9.16 3.23 -4.53
N THR A 49 9.43 3.26 -3.24
CA THR A 49 9.73 2.05 -2.47
C THR A 49 8.65 1.85 -1.42
N PHE A 50 8.50 0.62 -0.97
CA PHE A 50 7.49 0.27 0.01
C PHE A 50 8.12 -0.42 1.21
N THR A 51 7.70 -0.02 2.40
CA THR A 51 8.11 -0.66 3.64
C THR A 51 6.87 -1.21 4.32
N GLN A 52 6.92 -2.48 4.67
CA GLN A 52 5.81 -3.11 5.36
C GLN A 52 5.88 -2.76 6.85
N LYS A 53 4.76 -2.26 7.38
CA LYS A 53 4.67 -1.99 8.81
C LYS A 53 4.47 -3.31 9.54
N GLU A 54 5.31 -3.57 10.52
CA GLU A 54 5.13 -4.73 11.37
C GLU A 54 4.13 -4.40 12.47
N VAL A 55 3.11 -5.24 12.58
CA VAL A 55 2.15 -5.11 13.67
C VAL A 55 2.66 -5.99 14.80
N SER A 56 3.24 -5.36 15.80
CA SER A 56 3.57 -6.08 17.02
C SER A 56 2.38 -6.03 17.95
N LEU A 57 1.90 -7.17 18.29
CA LEU A 57 0.83 -7.27 19.27
C LEU A 57 1.42 -7.35 20.67
#